data_f0b6a055b9fdbc0b2e560fa710216005
#
_entry.id   f0b6a055b9fdbc0b2e560fa710216005
#
_cell.length_a   1.000
_cell.length_b   1.000
_cell.length_c   1.000
_cell.angle_alpha   90.00
_cell.angle_beta   90.00
_cell.angle_gamma   90.00
#
_symmetry.space_group_name_H-M   'P 1'
#
loop_
_entity.id
_entity.type
_entity.pdbx_description
1 polymer ?
#
loop_
_entity_poly.entity_id
_entity_poly.type
_entity_poly.pdbx_seq_one_letter_code
_entity_poly.pdbx_strand_id
1 'polypeptide(L)'
;MEPIVVCVYVHVKSEYRDAFLEASLENARCTIQEPGNLRFDVLQQADDPDRFILYEVWRDEAGMNAHKETPHYAQWRDTVAPWMAEPRRGVRHVGRFPTEAAAWLARK
;
A
#
# COMPACT_ATOMS: atom_id res chain seq x y z
N MET A 1 -16.12 12.62 -7.72
CA MET A 1 -14.80 12.86 -7.07
C MET A 1 -13.83 11.78 -7.48
N GLU A 2 -12.65 12.20 -7.90
CA GLU A 2 -11.62 11.28 -8.35
C GLU A 2 -10.85 10.74 -7.15
N PRO A 3 -10.62 9.41 -7.11
CA PRO A 3 -9.84 8.84 -6.02
C PRO A 3 -8.36 9.16 -6.15
N ILE A 4 -7.66 9.06 -5.03
CA ILE A 4 -6.21 9.21 -5.00
C ILE A 4 -5.60 7.80 -5.04
N VAL A 5 -4.70 7.57 -5.98
CA VAL A 5 -4.00 6.30 -6.11
C VAL A 5 -2.54 6.51 -5.73
N VAL A 6 -2.07 5.72 -4.76
CA VAL A 6 -0.68 5.79 -4.34
C VAL A 6 -0.01 4.46 -4.69
N CYS A 7 1.07 4.53 -5.46
CA CYS A 7 1.91 3.37 -5.74
C CYS A 7 3.17 3.51 -4.90
N VAL A 8 3.40 2.58 -3.99
CA VAL A 8 4.59 2.56 -3.14
C VAL A 8 5.54 1.53 -3.71
N TYR A 9 6.68 2.01 -4.22
CA TYR A 9 7.71 1.16 -4.81
C TYR A 9 8.71 0.75 -3.74
N VAL A 10 8.92 -0.55 -3.58
CA VAL A 10 9.73 -1.12 -2.52
C VAL A 10 10.77 -2.07 -3.09
N HIS A 11 12.00 -1.95 -2.62
CA HIS A 11 13.06 -2.90 -2.92
C HIS A 11 13.67 -3.34 -1.59
N VAL A 12 13.47 -4.60 -1.23
CA VAL A 12 13.96 -5.14 0.04
C VAL A 12 15.24 -5.93 -0.15
N LYS A 13 15.99 -6.11 0.93
CA LYS A 13 17.12 -7.03 0.94
C LYS A 13 16.56 -8.45 0.82
N SER A 14 17.21 -9.29 0.01
CA SER A 14 16.69 -10.63 -0.31
C SER A 14 16.37 -11.47 0.92
N GLU A 15 17.17 -11.35 1.97
CA GLU A 15 16.99 -12.13 3.20
C GLU A 15 15.71 -11.76 3.95
N TYR A 16 15.12 -10.58 3.66
CA TYR A 16 13.89 -10.12 4.34
C TYR A 16 12.67 -10.16 3.41
N ARG A 17 12.79 -10.74 2.23
CA ARG A 17 11.72 -10.78 1.24
C ARG A 17 10.44 -11.38 1.81
N ASP A 18 10.55 -12.56 2.41
CA ASP A 18 9.38 -13.26 2.94
C ASP A 18 8.80 -12.55 4.16
N ALA A 19 9.67 -12.02 5.02
CA ALA A 19 9.24 -11.25 6.19
C ALA A 19 8.51 -9.97 5.76
N PHE A 20 8.99 -9.30 4.72
CA PHE A 20 8.33 -8.10 4.19
C PHE A 20 6.95 -8.44 3.65
N LEU A 21 6.83 -9.54 2.91
CA LEU A 21 5.54 -9.97 2.40
C LEU A 21 4.55 -10.20 3.53
N GLU A 22 4.94 -10.95 4.57
CA GLU A 22 4.07 -11.24 5.70
C GLU A 22 3.63 -9.96 6.43
N ALA A 23 4.57 -9.06 6.70
CA ALA A 23 4.24 -7.79 7.37
C ALA A 23 3.28 -6.96 6.52
N SER A 24 3.47 -6.94 5.20
CA SER A 24 2.65 -6.17 4.29
C SER A 24 1.27 -6.76 4.11
N LEU A 25 1.13 -8.08 4.13
CA LEU A 25 -0.18 -8.74 4.09
C LEU A 25 -0.99 -8.40 5.34
N GLU A 26 -0.35 -8.37 6.51
CA GLU A 26 -1.02 -7.99 7.76
C GLU A 26 -1.49 -6.54 7.71
N ASN A 27 -0.61 -5.64 7.27
CA ASN A 27 -0.98 -4.23 7.10
C ASN A 27 -2.15 -4.08 6.10
N ALA A 28 -2.12 -4.84 5.01
CA ALA A 28 -3.18 -4.81 4.00
C ALA A 28 -4.53 -5.22 4.59
N ARG A 29 -4.55 -6.30 5.39
CA ARG A 29 -5.79 -6.79 6.01
C ARG A 29 -6.42 -5.73 6.91
N CYS A 30 -5.60 -4.99 7.64
CA CYS A 30 -6.07 -3.92 8.51
C CYS A 30 -6.49 -2.70 7.67
N THR A 31 -5.72 -2.37 6.65
CA THR A 31 -5.95 -1.17 5.83
C THR A 31 -7.28 -1.22 5.09
N ILE A 32 -7.66 -2.39 4.56
CA ILE A 32 -8.92 -2.49 3.81
C ILE A 32 -10.16 -2.32 4.70
N GLN A 33 -10.00 -2.30 6.01
CA GLN A 33 -11.09 -2.01 6.95
C GLN A 33 -11.24 -0.52 7.23
N GLU A 34 -10.30 0.31 6.81
CA GLU A 34 -10.36 1.75 7.02
C GLU A 34 -11.46 2.37 6.14
N PRO A 35 -12.29 3.28 6.69
CA PRO A 35 -13.41 3.83 5.93
C PRO A 35 -12.99 4.56 4.66
N GLY A 36 -11.81 5.19 4.66
CA GLY A 36 -11.33 5.96 3.51
C GLY A 36 -10.60 5.13 2.48
N ASN A 37 -10.36 3.84 2.74
CA ASN A 37 -9.64 2.98 1.81
C ASN A 37 -10.61 2.30 0.84
N LEU A 38 -10.33 2.42 -0.46
CA LEU A 38 -11.10 1.73 -1.49
C LEU A 38 -10.43 0.44 -1.90
N ARG A 39 -9.09 0.41 -1.89
CA ARG A 39 -8.36 -0.75 -2.37
C ARG A 39 -6.94 -0.73 -1.82
N PHE A 40 -6.40 -1.89 -1.49
CA PHE A 40 -5.01 -2.04 -1.09
C PHE A 40 -4.50 -3.38 -1.61
N ASP A 41 -3.61 -3.35 -2.60
CA ASP A 41 -3.04 -4.55 -3.20
C ASP A 41 -1.56 -4.64 -2.87
N VAL A 42 -1.08 -5.86 -2.68
CA VAL A 42 0.35 -6.14 -2.50
C VAL A 42 0.80 -6.90 -3.74
N LEU A 43 1.69 -6.29 -4.50
CA LEU A 43 2.20 -6.88 -5.75
C LEU A 43 3.68 -7.18 -5.61
N GLN A 44 4.10 -8.35 -6.09
CA GLN A 44 5.50 -8.74 -6.10
C GLN A 44 5.94 -8.89 -7.56
N GLN A 45 7.08 -8.30 -7.89
CA GLN A 45 7.57 -8.32 -9.27
C GLN A 45 7.98 -9.75 -9.65
N ALA A 46 7.47 -10.22 -10.77
CA ALA A 46 7.62 -11.64 -11.15
C ALA A 46 9.08 -12.03 -11.47
N ASP A 47 9.82 -11.11 -12.11
CA ASP A 47 11.21 -11.38 -12.51
C ASP A 47 12.26 -10.81 -11.54
N ASP A 48 11.80 -10.17 -10.45
CA ASP A 48 12.67 -9.70 -9.37
C ASP A 48 11.88 -9.72 -8.06
N PRO A 49 11.85 -10.85 -7.36
CA PRO A 49 10.97 -11.03 -6.20
C PRO A 49 11.35 -10.18 -4.99
N ASP A 50 12.46 -9.46 -5.02
CA ASP A 50 12.83 -8.51 -3.97
C ASP A 50 12.15 -7.16 -4.15
N ARG A 51 11.39 -6.97 -5.24
CA ARG A 51 10.69 -5.73 -5.53
C ARG A 51 9.20 -5.92 -5.41
N PHE A 52 8.57 -4.96 -4.74
CA PHE A 52 7.12 -4.97 -4.49
C PHE A 52 6.53 -3.63 -4.86
N ILE A 53 5.24 -3.64 -5.14
CA ILE A 53 4.45 -2.42 -5.25
C ILE A 53 3.26 -2.59 -4.30
N LEU A 54 3.04 -1.60 -3.44
CA LEU A 54 1.81 -1.50 -2.69
C LEU A 54 0.93 -0.53 -3.47
N TYR A 55 -0.20 -1.03 -3.95
CA TYR A 55 -1.12 -0.28 -4.80
C TYR A 55 -2.32 0.12 -3.95
N GLU A 56 -2.43 1.41 -3.63
CA GLU A 56 -3.39 1.90 -2.66
C GLU A 56 -4.34 2.88 -3.33
N VAL A 57 -5.63 2.70 -3.11
CA VAL A 57 -6.64 3.61 -3.62
C VAL A 57 -7.41 4.20 -2.45
N TRP A 58 -7.43 5.51 -2.36
CA TRP A 58 -8.05 6.24 -1.27
C TRP A 58 -9.21 7.09 -1.80
N ARG A 59 -10.29 7.12 -1.02
CA ARG A 59 -11.50 7.88 -1.39
C ARG A 59 -11.18 9.36 -1.56
N ASP A 60 -10.36 9.91 -0.65
CA ASP A 60 -9.98 11.31 -0.63
C ASP A 60 -8.69 11.49 0.17
N GLU A 61 -8.23 12.73 0.24
CA GLU A 61 -7.00 13.05 0.97
C GLU A 61 -7.14 12.80 2.46
N ALA A 62 -8.33 13.05 3.03
CA ALA A 62 -8.56 12.80 4.46
C ALA A 62 -8.37 11.33 4.80
N GLY A 63 -8.89 10.41 3.95
CA GLY A 63 -8.72 8.98 4.14
C GLY A 63 -7.26 8.54 4.02
N MET A 64 -6.57 9.09 3.03
CA MET A 64 -5.15 8.80 2.84
C MET A 64 -4.32 9.25 4.04
N ASN A 65 -4.61 10.44 4.57
CA ASN A 65 -3.87 10.97 5.72
C ASN A 65 -4.22 10.22 7.00
N ALA A 66 -5.49 9.83 7.18
CA ALA A 66 -5.93 9.07 8.35
C ALA A 66 -5.19 7.73 8.47
N HIS A 67 -4.87 7.10 7.33
CA HIS A 67 -4.12 5.85 7.31
C HIS A 67 -2.78 5.97 8.06
N LYS A 68 -2.09 7.08 7.87
CA LYS A 68 -0.77 7.30 8.47
C LYS A 68 -0.83 7.51 9.98
N GLU A 69 -2.02 7.71 10.52
CA GLU A 69 -2.23 7.85 11.96
C GLU A 69 -2.65 6.53 12.62
N THR A 70 -2.79 5.46 11.85
CA THR A 70 -3.24 4.18 12.39
C THR A 70 -2.09 3.42 13.05
N PRO A 71 -2.39 2.60 14.09
CA PRO A 71 -1.37 1.76 14.73
C PRO A 71 -0.76 0.75 13.77
N HIS A 72 -1.56 0.17 12.87
CA HIS A 72 -1.05 -0.85 11.95
C HIS A 72 -0.08 -0.24 10.92
N TYR A 73 -0.31 1.00 10.49
CA TYR A 73 0.64 1.66 9.60
C TYR A 73 1.97 1.92 10.32
N ALA A 74 1.89 2.47 11.54
CA ALA A 74 3.11 2.76 12.32
C ALA A 74 3.91 1.49 12.58
N GLN A 75 3.23 0.40 12.93
CA GLN A 75 3.88 -0.88 13.18
C GLN A 75 4.57 -1.39 11.91
N TRP A 76 3.86 -1.36 10.77
CA TRP A 76 4.43 -1.79 9.50
C TRP A 76 5.65 -0.94 9.14
N ARG A 77 5.52 0.38 9.19
CA ARG A 77 6.59 1.33 8.85
C ARG A 77 7.86 1.04 9.64
N ASP A 78 7.72 0.87 10.95
CA ASP A 78 8.87 0.68 11.83
C ASP A 78 9.48 -0.71 11.67
N THR A 79 8.64 -1.71 11.44
CA THR A 79 9.09 -3.11 11.25
C THR A 79 9.90 -3.27 9.97
N VAL A 80 9.43 -2.69 8.86
CA VAL A 80 10.04 -2.93 7.55
C VAL A 80 11.21 -1.99 7.25
N ALA A 81 11.36 -0.90 8.00
CA ALA A 81 12.38 0.11 7.73
C ALA A 81 13.79 -0.47 7.58
N PRO A 82 14.26 -1.35 8.48
CA PRO A 82 15.63 -1.89 8.35
C PRO A 82 15.79 -2.91 7.23
N TRP A 83 14.71 -3.32 6.58
CA TRP A 83 14.75 -4.35 5.54
C TRP A 83 14.91 -3.77 4.12
N MET A 84 14.88 -2.45 3.99
CA MET A 84 14.95 -1.79 2.69
C MET A 84 16.35 -1.87 2.10
N ALA A 85 16.45 -2.30 0.82
CA ALA A 85 17.69 -2.24 0.07
C ALA A 85 17.96 -0.82 -0.43
N GLU A 86 16.88 -0.06 -0.65
CA GLU A 86 16.92 1.36 -0.98
C GLU A 86 15.66 2.01 -0.42
N PRO A 87 15.61 3.34 -0.25
CA PRO A 87 14.44 4.00 0.30
C PRO A 87 13.19 3.72 -0.53
N ARG A 88 12.09 3.38 0.15
CA ARG A 88 10.82 3.18 -0.55
C ARG A 88 10.30 4.52 -1.06
N ARG A 89 9.54 4.47 -2.15
CA ARG A 89 9.08 5.69 -2.83
C ARG A 89 7.59 5.61 -3.08
N GLY A 90 6.85 6.53 -2.47
CA GLY A 90 5.41 6.67 -2.72
C GLY A 90 5.17 7.68 -3.83
N VAL A 91 4.38 7.29 -4.83
CA VAL A 91 4.02 8.17 -5.94
C VAL A 91 2.51 8.32 -5.97
N ARG A 92 2.04 9.56 -5.86
CA ARG A 92 0.63 9.87 -5.82
C ARG A 92 0.10 10.10 -7.23
N HIS A 93 -1.06 9.52 -7.52
CA HIS A 93 -1.75 9.63 -8.80
C HIS A 93 -3.20 10.03 -8.58
N VAL A 94 -3.80 10.59 -9.61
CA VAL A 94 -5.25 10.84 -9.62
C VAL A 94 -5.88 9.76 -10.50
N GLY A 95 -6.86 9.04 -9.95
CA GLY A 95 -7.55 8.00 -10.70
C GLY A 95 -8.46 8.60 -11.75
N ARG A 96 -8.25 8.25 -13.02
CA ARG A 96 -9.02 8.76 -14.15
C ARG A 96 -10.05 7.79 -14.66
N PHE A 97 -9.75 6.51 -14.55
CA PHE A 97 -10.65 5.42 -14.95
C PHE A 97 -10.34 4.22 -14.05
N PRO A 98 -11.35 3.57 -13.46
CA PRO A 98 -12.79 3.77 -13.66
C PRO A 98 -13.27 5.15 -13.16
N THR A 99 -14.39 5.62 -13.69
CA THR A 99 -14.93 6.93 -13.35
C THR A 99 -15.79 6.93 -12.08
N GLU A 100 -16.31 5.76 -11.70
CA GLU A 100 -17.14 5.60 -10.51
C GLU A 100 -16.28 5.14 -9.32
N ALA A 101 -16.43 5.81 -8.18
CA ALA A 101 -15.68 5.44 -6.98
C ALA A 101 -15.91 3.97 -6.59
N ALA A 102 -17.15 3.49 -6.74
CA ALA A 102 -17.48 2.11 -6.38
C ALA A 102 -16.74 1.08 -7.24
N ALA A 103 -16.35 1.43 -8.46
CA ALA A 103 -15.65 0.53 -9.36
C ALA A 103 -14.19 0.29 -8.94
N TRP A 104 -13.64 1.17 -8.08
CA TRP A 104 -12.30 0.98 -7.52
C TRP A 104 -12.30 0.05 -6.31
N LEU A 105 -13.48 -0.14 -5.71
CA LEU A 105 -13.60 -0.83 -4.43
C LEU A 105 -13.26 -2.31 -4.58
N ALA A 106 -12.26 -2.76 -3.83
CA ALA A 106 -11.96 -4.18 -3.73
C ALA A 106 -13.01 -4.84 -2.83
N ARG A 107 -13.28 -6.13 -3.06
CA ARG A 107 -14.18 -6.89 -2.21
C ARG A 107 -13.60 -6.97 -0.80
N LYS A 108 -14.39 -6.59 0.17
CA LYS A 108 -13.99 -6.58 1.57
C LYS A 108 -14.69 -7.66 2.39
#